data_5609b56e8e857e7b14823c32df87bcdb
#
_entry.id   5609b56e8e857e7b14823c32df87bcdb
#
_cell.length_a   1.000
_cell.length_b   1.000
_cell.length_c   1.000
_cell.angle_alpha   90.00
_cell.angle_beta   90.00
_cell.angle_gamma   90.00
#
_symmetry.space_group_name_H-M   'P 1'
#
loop_
_entity.id
_entity.type
_entity.pdbx_description
1 polymer ?
#
loop_
_entity_poly.entity_id
_entity_poly.type
_entity_poly.pdbx_seq_one_letter_code
_entity_poly.pdbx_strand_id
1 'polypeptide(L)'
;MALVIWVDPFFQYHKPLAWFPYLVDNQVNQNPGLAKHMDYDGILIGSSMTASFNTNWFEELMGMKTQKLSYNGSYPKDLSNIMQLVFDAKGDQVKAVYMAVDQSTFSADPEETKFPVTDYLYDDNVFNDVPYLLNKDVLLDYILRPLADRKDASDWAELYKPWWTDEYYNKANVLMYYEAAEEKQEEEALAADYFKDAVEENLQKNILPYIEAHPETEFY
;
A
#
# COMPACT_ATOMS: atom_id res chain seq x y z
N MET A 1 -21.57 -1.00 15.42
CA MET A 1 -21.97 -1.68 14.19
C MET A 1 -22.58 -0.73 13.15
N ALA A 2 -23.81 -0.22 13.29
CA ALA A 2 -24.44 0.63 12.26
C ALA A 2 -23.59 1.87 11.87
N LEU A 3 -22.92 2.52 12.83
CA LEU A 3 -22.05 3.66 12.57
C LEU A 3 -20.77 3.24 11.80
N VAL A 4 -20.22 2.07 12.10
CA VAL A 4 -19.05 1.54 11.38
C VAL A 4 -19.41 1.23 9.93
N ILE A 5 -20.57 0.63 9.67
CA ILE A 5 -21.05 0.40 8.29
C ILE A 5 -21.30 1.72 7.55
N TRP A 6 -21.88 2.72 8.23
CA TRP A 6 -22.22 4.00 7.59
C TRP A 6 -21.00 4.85 7.25
N VAL A 7 -20.00 4.92 8.15
CA VAL A 7 -18.76 5.66 7.91
C VAL A 7 -17.79 4.83 7.08
N ASP A 8 -17.73 3.53 7.37
CA ASP A 8 -16.88 2.54 6.74
C ASP A 8 -15.40 2.95 6.65
N PRO A 9 -14.74 3.13 7.79
CA PRO A 9 -13.38 3.69 7.82
C PRO A 9 -12.32 2.79 7.16
N PHE A 10 -12.63 1.53 6.85
CA PHE A 10 -11.76 0.61 6.10
C PHE A 10 -12.27 0.34 4.68
N PHE A 11 -13.32 1.08 4.24
CA PHE A 11 -13.83 1.07 2.86
C PHE A 11 -14.32 -0.31 2.38
N GLN A 12 -14.81 -1.15 3.30
CA GLN A 12 -15.20 -2.52 2.96
C GLN A 12 -16.54 -2.63 2.25
N TYR A 13 -17.42 -1.63 2.40
CA TYR A 13 -18.79 -1.70 1.91
C TYR A 13 -19.12 -0.66 0.84
N HIS A 14 -18.42 0.47 0.83
CA HIS A 14 -18.70 1.54 -0.12
C HIS A 14 -17.55 2.53 -0.27
N LYS A 15 -17.69 3.42 -1.26
CA LYS A 15 -16.76 4.54 -1.47
C LYS A 15 -16.75 5.47 -0.26
N PRO A 16 -15.60 6.13 0.00
CA PRO A 16 -15.49 7.11 1.08
C PRO A 16 -16.56 8.21 1.00
N LEU A 17 -17.06 8.63 2.15
CA LEU A 17 -17.93 9.79 2.26
C LEU A 17 -17.10 11.06 2.05
N ALA A 18 -17.50 11.91 1.10
CA ALA A 18 -16.73 13.10 0.70
C ALA A 18 -16.48 14.11 1.83
N TRP A 19 -17.34 14.14 2.85
CA TRP A 19 -17.26 15.07 3.97
C TRP A 19 -16.48 14.53 5.17
N PHE A 20 -16.21 13.23 5.22
CA PHE A 20 -15.62 12.61 6.40
C PHE A 20 -14.09 12.67 6.33
N PRO A 21 -13.42 13.09 7.42
CA PRO A 21 -11.95 13.18 7.48
C PRO A 21 -11.34 11.81 7.79
N TYR A 22 -11.24 10.94 6.79
CA TYR A 22 -10.67 9.62 6.96
C TYR A 22 -9.21 9.68 7.39
N LEU A 23 -8.84 8.82 8.33
CA LEU A 23 -7.46 8.54 8.67
C LEU A 23 -7.04 7.26 7.94
N VAL A 24 -6.02 7.34 7.08
CA VAL A 24 -5.48 6.19 6.35
C VAL A 24 -4.03 5.97 6.79
N ASP A 25 -3.89 5.20 7.86
CA ASP A 25 -2.62 4.83 8.48
C ASP A 25 -2.52 3.31 8.75
N ASN A 26 -3.63 2.59 8.64
CA ASN A 26 -3.70 1.14 8.76
C ASN A 26 -3.80 0.48 7.38
N GLN A 27 -2.71 0.57 6.62
CA GLN A 27 -2.64 0.16 5.22
C GLN A 27 -3.05 -1.31 5.01
N VAL A 28 -2.65 -2.20 5.92
CA VAL A 28 -2.99 -3.64 5.86
C VAL A 28 -4.49 -3.88 5.81
N ASN A 29 -5.25 -3.13 6.61
CA ASN A 29 -6.69 -3.30 6.73
C ASN A 29 -7.51 -2.38 5.82
N GLN A 30 -6.92 -1.27 5.35
CA GLN A 30 -7.65 -0.28 4.54
C GLN A 30 -7.44 -0.48 3.04
N ASN A 31 -6.26 -0.93 2.61
CA ASN A 31 -5.98 -1.16 1.20
C ASN A 31 -6.96 -2.13 0.52
N PRO A 32 -7.43 -3.23 1.15
CA PRO A 32 -8.43 -4.09 0.53
C PRO A 32 -9.70 -3.36 0.10
N GLY A 33 -10.24 -2.53 0.99
CA GLY A 33 -11.43 -1.74 0.68
C GLY A 33 -11.17 -0.66 -0.37
N LEU A 34 -10.02 0.02 -0.31
CA LEU A 34 -9.61 1.00 -1.33
C LEU A 34 -9.48 0.34 -2.71
N ALA A 35 -8.88 -0.85 -2.78
CA ALA A 35 -8.76 -1.62 -4.02
C ALA A 35 -10.13 -1.95 -4.64
N LYS A 36 -11.09 -2.36 -3.81
CA LYS A 36 -12.44 -2.74 -4.25
C LYS A 36 -13.28 -1.54 -4.69
N HIS A 37 -13.28 -0.44 -3.93
CA HIS A 37 -14.30 0.60 -4.02
C HIS A 37 -13.86 1.92 -4.64
N MET A 38 -12.53 2.21 -4.71
CA MET A 38 -12.09 3.45 -5.36
C MET A 38 -12.17 3.36 -6.90
N ASP A 39 -12.32 4.54 -7.54
CA ASP A 39 -12.22 4.64 -9.00
C ASP A 39 -10.78 4.99 -9.37
N TYR A 40 -10.15 4.15 -10.17
CA TYR A 40 -8.79 4.35 -10.67
C TYR A 40 -8.56 3.58 -11.97
N ASP A 41 -7.57 4.01 -12.74
CA ASP A 41 -7.08 3.36 -13.95
C ASP A 41 -5.75 2.65 -13.71
N GLY A 42 -5.02 3.09 -12.68
CA GLY A 42 -3.74 2.51 -12.28
C GLY A 42 -3.58 2.39 -10.77
N ILE A 43 -2.61 1.61 -10.35
CA ILE A 43 -2.26 1.44 -8.93
C ILE A 43 -0.79 1.74 -8.70
N LEU A 44 -0.48 2.28 -7.51
CA LEU A 44 0.88 2.44 -7.00
C LEU A 44 1.06 1.53 -5.79
N ILE A 45 1.92 0.55 -5.91
CA ILE A 45 2.21 -0.46 -4.88
C ILE A 45 3.70 -0.45 -4.53
N GLY A 46 4.03 -0.92 -3.35
CA GLY A 46 5.41 -1.01 -2.86
C GLY A 46 5.49 -0.78 -1.37
N SER A 47 6.71 -0.64 -0.88
CA SER A 47 7.01 -0.42 0.54
C SER A 47 6.71 1.03 0.99
N SER A 48 7.18 1.42 2.18
CA SER A 48 7.04 2.78 2.70
C SER A 48 7.65 3.87 1.80
N MET A 49 8.55 3.52 0.90
CA MET A 49 9.15 4.45 -0.07
C MET A 49 8.10 5.03 -1.02
N THR A 50 7.06 4.27 -1.36
CA THR A 50 5.97 4.74 -2.20
C THR A 50 5.02 5.70 -1.49
N ALA A 51 5.06 5.79 -0.17
CA ALA A 51 4.20 6.67 0.61
C ALA A 51 4.36 8.17 0.25
N SER A 52 5.57 8.57 -0.20
CA SER A 52 5.89 9.95 -0.56
C SER A 52 5.41 10.36 -1.95
N PHE A 53 4.97 9.44 -2.79
CA PHE A 53 4.46 9.79 -4.11
C PHE A 53 3.06 10.41 -3.98
N ASN A 54 2.90 11.59 -4.56
CA ASN A 54 1.58 12.19 -4.75
C ASN A 54 0.94 11.62 -6.01
N THR A 55 -0.19 10.97 -5.89
CA THR A 55 -0.84 10.28 -7.02
C THR A 55 -1.39 11.22 -8.08
N ASN A 56 -1.59 12.52 -7.78
CA ASN A 56 -1.93 13.50 -8.80
C ASN A 56 -0.85 13.66 -9.88
N TRP A 57 0.42 13.38 -9.57
CA TRP A 57 1.50 13.43 -10.56
C TRP A 57 1.28 12.43 -11.71
N PHE A 58 0.72 11.27 -11.42
CA PHE A 58 0.42 10.26 -12.45
C PHE A 58 -0.73 10.74 -13.36
N GLU A 59 -1.75 11.38 -12.79
CA GLU A 59 -2.85 11.94 -13.57
C GLU A 59 -2.38 13.13 -14.43
N GLU A 60 -1.59 14.05 -13.88
CA GLU A 60 -1.07 15.23 -14.58
C GLU A 60 -0.08 14.87 -15.70
N LEU A 61 0.81 13.90 -15.48
CA LEU A 61 1.89 13.59 -16.40
C LEU A 61 1.53 12.48 -17.38
N MET A 62 0.70 11.53 -16.99
CA MET A 62 0.40 10.30 -17.74
C MET A 62 -1.08 10.15 -18.07
N GLY A 63 -1.95 11.05 -17.58
CA GLY A 63 -3.40 10.94 -17.75
C GLY A 63 -4.00 9.74 -17.03
N MET A 64 -3.32 9.21 -16.00
CA MET A 64 -3.64 7.96 -15.34
C MET A 64 -4.09 8.22 -13.90
N LYS A 65 -5.38 8.07 -13.62
CA LYS A 65 -5.89 8.18 -12.25
C LYS A 65 -5.40 7.00 -11.42
N THR A 66 -4.49 7.27 -10.49
CA THR A 66 -3.75 6.23 -9.77
C THR A 66 -4.17 6.15 -8.30
N GLN A 67 -4.48 4.95 -7.83
CA GLN A 67 -4.75 4.65 -6.42
C GLN A 67 -3.48 4.12 -5.75
N LYS A 68 -3.09 4.75 -4.66
CA LYS A 68 -2.00 4.24 -3.81
C LYS A 68 -2.51 3.11 -2.92
N LEU A 69 -1.87 1.93 -3.03
CA LEU A 69 -2.15 0.74 -2.24
C LEU A 69 -0.86 0.21 -1.60
N SER A 70 -0.08 1.14 -1.05
CA SER A 70 1.23 0.84 -0.47
C SER A 70 1.11 0.18 0.89
N TYR A 71 2.15 -0.59 1.23
CA TYR A 71 2.36 -1.17 2.55
C TYR A 71 3.68 -0.70 3.15
N ASN A 72 3.70 -0.35 4.43
CA ASN A 72 4.96 -0.09 5.12
C ASN A 72 5.76 -1.39 5.28
N GLY A 73 6.91 -1.48 4.60
CA GLY A 73 7.80 -2.63 4.63
C GLY A 73 7.22 -3.88 3.97
N SER A 74 6.30 -3.73 3.00
CA SER A 74 5.67 -4.84 2.28
C SER A 74 6.69 -5.81 1.70
N TYR A 75 6.37 -7.09 1.77
CA TYR A 75 7.04 -8.15 1.05
C TYR A 75 6.35 -8.40 -0.31
N PRO A 76 6.99 -9.07 -1.26
CA PRO A 76 6.37 -9.37 -2.55
C PRO A 76 5.04 -10.13 -2.45
N LYS A 77 4.87 -10.96 -1.42
CA LYS A 77 3.61 -11.65 -1.15
C LYS A 77 2.48 -10.70 -0.78
N ASP A 78 2.77 -9.62 -0.03
CA ASP A 78 1.76 -8.59 0.26
C ASP A 78 1.33 -7.88 -1.02
N LEU A 79 2.29 -7.55 -1.91
CA LEU A 79 2.01 -6.93 -3.21
C LEU A 79 1.18 -7.86 -4.11
N SER A 80 1.52 -9.15 -4.12
CA SER A 80 0.76 -10.20 -4.82
C SER A 80 -0.69 -10.26 -4.34
N ASN A 81 -0.91 -10.28 -3.03
CA ASN A 81 -2.27 -10.32 -2.45
C ASN A 81 -3.10 -9.09 -2.85
N ILE A 82 -2.48 -7.90 -2.86
CA ILE A 82 -3.16 -6.67 -3.30
C ILE A 82 -3.44 -6.69 -4.80
N MET A 83 -2.49 -7.12 -5.63
CA MET A 83 -2.71 -7.25 -7.08
C MET A 83 -3.83 -8.24 -7.39
N GLN A 84 -3.86 -9.39 -6.71
CA GLN A 84 -4.94 -10.36 -6.85
C GLN A 84 -6.30 -9.69 -6.59
N LEU A 85 -6.43 -8.99 -5.47
CA LEU A 85 -7.67 -8.32 -5.10
C LEU A 85 -8.07 -7.22 -6.10
N VAL A 86 -7.09 -6.45 -6.59
CA VAL A 86 -7.30 -5.41 -7.59
C VAL A 86 -7.82 -5.99 -8.90
N PHE A 87 -7.17 -7.04 -9.41
CA PHE A 87 -7.57 -7.66 -10.66
C PHE A 87 -8.88 -8.44 -10.54
N ASP A 88 -9.17 -9.05 -9.40
CA ASP A 88 -10.46 -9.67 -9.12
C ASP A 88 -11.60 -8.63 -9.10
N ALA A 89 -11.34 -7.44 -8.54
CA ALA A 89 -12.35 -6.40 -8.42
C ALA A 89 -12.53 -5.55 -9.69
N LYS A 90 -11.47 -5.31 -10.46
CA LYS A 90 -11.43 -4.34 -11.57
C LYS A 90 -11.09 -4.96 -12.93
N GLY A 91 -10.42 -6.11 -12.96
CA GLY A 91 -10.03 -6.78 -14.20
C GLY A 91 -9.30 -5.86 -15.17
N ASP A 92 -9.73 -5.87 -16.44
CA ASP A 92 -9.13 -5.10 -17.54
C ASP A 92 -9.31 -3.57 -17.43
N GLN A 93 -9.99 -3.07 -16.39
CA GLN A 93 -10.05 -1.63 -16.12
C GLN A 93 -8.70 -1.10 -15.63
N VAL A 94 -7.85 -1.96 -15.03
CA VAL A 94 -6.52 -1.60 -14.58
C VAL A 94 -5.59 -1.47 -15.78
N LYS A 95 -5.14 -0.26 -16.08
CA LYS A 95 -4.27 0.05 -17.22
C LYS A 95 -2.79 0.07 -16.86
N ALA A 96 -2.47 0.40 -15.60
CA ALA A 96 -1.09 0.48 -15.14
C ALA A 96 -0.89 0.00 -13.70
N VAL A 97 0.23 -0.66 -13.48
CA VAL A 97 0.76 -1.00 -12.16
C VAL A 97 2.14 -0.36 -12.02
N TYR A 98 2.25 0.61 -11.12
CA TYR A 98 3.52 1.23 -10.74
C TYR A 98 4.01 0.56 -9.46
N MET A 99 5.16 -0.10 -9.54
CA MET A 99 5.69 -0.90 -8.44
C MET A 99 7.10 -0.46 -8.05
N ALA A 100 7.26 -0.07 -6.79
CA ALA A 100 8.59 0.14 -6.24
C ALA A 100 9.18 -1.20 -5.79
N VAL A 101 10.28 -1.58 -6.42
CA VAL A 101 11.07 -2.77 -6.08
C VAL A 101 12.28 -2.33 -5.27
N ASP A 102 12.39 -2.79 -4.04
CA ASP A 102 13.59 -2.60 -3.24
C ASP A 102 14.18 -3.95 -2.78
N GLN A 103 15.50 -4.03 -2.77
CA GLN A 103 16.24 -5.27 -2.49
C GLN A 103 15.88 -5.83 -1.11
N SER A 104 15.71 -4.98 -0.11
CA SER A 104 15.51 -5.40 1.27
C SER A 104 14.18 -6.14 1.48
N THR A 105 13.13 -5.73 0.76
CA THR A 105 11.82 -6.37 0.85
C THR A 105 11.71 -7.57 -0.09
N PHE A 106 12.29 -7.48 -1.29
CA PHE A 106 12.26 -8.56 -2.28
C PHE A 106 13.18 -9.75 -1.96
N SER A 107 14.00 -9.66 -0.93
CA SER A 107 14.77 -10.78 -0.40
C SER A 107 14.07 -11.59 0.69
N ALA A 108 12.82 -11.24 1.02
CA ALA A 108 12.01 -12.02 1.95
C ALA A 108 11.61 -13.39 1.38
N ASP A 109 11.15 -14.30 2.24
CA ASP A 109 10.57 -15.58 1.77
C ASP A 109 9.36 -15.30 0.87
N PRO A 110 9.28 -15.91 -0.32
CA PRO A 110 8.19 -15.66 -1.26
C PRO A 110 6.77 -16.02 -0.76
N GLU A 111 6.66 -16.81 0.27
CA GLU A 111 5.38 -17.19 0.88
C GLU A 111 5.04 -16.34 2.13
N GLU A 112 5.98 -15.51 2.58
CA GLU A 112 5.81 -14.72 3.79
C GLU A 112 5.18 -13.35 3.49
N THR A 113 4.22 -12.95 4.33
CA THR A 113 3.68 -11.60 4.37
C THR A 113 4.30 -10.82 5.52
N LYS A 114 4.49 -9.51 5.34
CA LYS A 114 5.05 -8.63 6.39
C LYS A 114 4.18 -8.61 7.65
N PHE A 115 2.88 -8.64 7.45
CA PHE A 115 1.89 -8.66 8.52
C PHE A 115 0.89 -9.79 8.28
N PRO A 116 0.28 -10.33 9.35
CA PRO A 116 -0.79 -11.30 9.19
C PRO A 116 -1.93 -10.75 8.32
N VAL A 117 -2.34 -11.52 7.33
CA VAL A 117 -3.46 -11.16 6.46
C VAL A 117 -4.76 -11.24 7.26
N THR A 118 -5.58 -10.20 7.13
CA THR A 118 -6.89 -10.14 7.75
C THR A 118 -7.93 -10.67 6.75
N ASP A 119 -8.05 -11.99 6.65
CA ASP A 119 -8.79 -12.70 5.59
C ASP A 119 -10.19 -12.15 5.34
N TYR A 120 -10.94 -11.80 6.40
CA TYR A 120 -12.29 -11.26 6.27
C TYR A 120 -12.36 -9.88 5.60
N LEU A 121 -11.27 -9.17 5.44
CA LEU A 121 -11.21 -7.91 4.67
C LEU A 121 -10.82 -8.15 3.20
N TYR A 122 -10.26 -9.32 2.91
CA TYR A 122 -9.81 -9.71 1.57
C TYR A 122 -10.84 -10.52 0.78
N ASP A 123 -11.91 -10.95 1.42
CA ASP A 123 -13.02 -11.66 0.78
C ASP A 123 -14.26 -10.76 0.58
N ASP A 124 -15.33 -11.32 0.03
CA ASP A 124 -16.61 -10.63 -0.17
C ASP A 124 -17.71 -11.18 0.75
N ASN A 125 -17.33 -11.93 1.78
CA ASN A 125 -18.26 -12.55 2.71
C ASN A 125 -18.56 -11.63 3.90
N VAL A 126 -19.57 -10.78 3.78
CA VAL A 126 -19.99 -9.84 4.83
C VAL A 126 -20.39 -10.49 6.17
N PHE A 127 -20.59 -11.81 6.22
CA PHE A 127 -20.96 -12.51 7.45
C PHE A 127 -19.80 -12.76 8.38
N ASN A 128 -18.56 -12.73 7.90
CA ASN A 128 -17.35 -12.88 8.71
C ASN A 128 -16.75 -11.55 9.16
N ASP A 129 -17.33 -10.39 8.77
CA ASP A 129 -16.87 -9.04 9.12
C ASP A 129 -17.14 -8.63 10.57
N VAL A 130 -17.69 -9.51 11.38
CA VAL A 130 -18.00 -9.23 12.79
C VAL A 130 -16.79 -8.66 13.56
N PRO A 131 -15.54 -9.14 13.38
CA PRO A 131 -14.37 -8.55 14.02
C PRO A 131 -14.14 -7.09 13.64
N TYR A 132 -14.38 -6.70 12.39
CA TYR A 132 -14.33 -5.31 11.94
C TYR A 132 -15.45 -4.47 12.56
N LEU A 133 -16.69 -4.95 12.45
CA LEU A 133 -17.89 -4.22 12.84
C LEU A 133 -18.01 -3.97 14.35
N LEU A 134 -17.44 -4.86 15.17
CA LEU A 134 -17.47 -4.77 16.64
C LEU A 134 -16.13 -4.31 17.24
N ASN A 135 -15.16 -3.96 16.41
CA ASN A 135 -13.86 -3.47 16.88
C ASN A 135 -14.00 -2.08 17.50
N LYS A 136 -13.67 -1.99 18.80
CA LYS A 136 -13.71 -0.71 19.53
C LYS A 136 -12.68 0.30 19.00
N ASP A 137 -11.53 -0.16 18.54
CA ASP A 137 -10.45 0.70 18.06
C ASP A 137 -10.83 1.29 16.68
N VAL A 138 -11.56 0.52 15.83
CA VAL A 138 -12.15 1.05 14.61
C VAL A 138 -13.13 2.19 14.92
N LEU A 139 -13.99 2.00 15.92
CA LEU A 139 -14.95 3.04 16.33
C LEU A 139 -14.25 4.26 16.94
N LEU A 140 -13.31 4.06 17.85
CA LEU A 140 -12.68 5.15 18.60
C LEU A 140 -11.66 5.90 17.75
N ASP A 141 -10.72 5.20 17.12
CA ASP A 141 -9.59 5.81 16.46
C ASP A 141 -9.89 6.25 15.01
N TYR A 142 -10.76 5.51 14.30
CA TYR A 142 -11.05 5.78 12.89
C TYR A 142 -12.38 6.51 12.63
N ILE A 143 -13.25 6.64 13.64
CA ILE A 143 -14.49 7.39 13.50
C ILE A 143 -14.56 8.55 14.49
N LEU A 144 -14.49 8.30 15.81
CA LEU A 144 -14.74 9.34 16.79
C LEU A 144 -13.60 10.35 16.90
N ARG A 145 -12.33 9.88 16.85
CA ARG A 145 -11.17 10.76 16.92
C ARG A 145 -11.08 11.72 15.72
N PRO A 146 -11.17 11.28 14.44
CA PRO A 146 -11.16 12.19 13.31
C PRO A 146 -12.25 13.27 13.37
N LEU A 147 -13.46 12.90 13.83
CA LEU A 147 -14.56 13.85 14.03
C LEU A 147 -14.28 14.84 15.17
N ALA A 148 -13.68 14.38 16.27
CA ALA A 148 -13.36 15.24 17.40
C ALA A 148 -12.22 16.22 17.07
N ASP A 149 -11.23 15.79 16.30
CA ASP A 149 -10.11 16.61 15.85
C ASP A 149 -10.51 17.65 14.81
N ARG A 150 -11.75 17.58 14.29
CA ARG A 150 -12.30 18.51 13.29
C ARG A 150 -11.36 18.74 12.11
N LYS A 151 -10.74 17.67 11.62
CA LYS A 151 -9.90 17.72 10.44
C LYS A 151 -10.73 18.02 9.19
N ASP A 152 -10.08 18.61 8.20
CA ASP A 152 -10.68 18.75 6.87
C ASP A 152 -10.84 17.38 6.22
N ALA A 153 -11.69 17.33 5.17
CA ALA A 153 -11.87 16.12 4.38
C ALA A 153 -10.50 15.61 3.84
N SER A 154 -10.40 14.30 3.71
CA SER A 154 -9.15 13.66 3.30
C SER A 154 -8.70 14.08 1.89
N ASP A 155 -7.43 14.42 1.74
CA ASP A 155 -6.80 14.54 0.43
C ASP A 155 -6.28 13.17 0.01
N TRP A 156 -6.99 12.55 -0.93
CA TRP A 156 -6.71 11.19 -1.39
C TRP A 156 -5.40 11.06 -2.16
N ALA A 157 -4.91 12.13 -2.77
CA ALA A 157 -3.63 12.15 -3.46
C ALA A 157 -2.43 12.14 -2.52
N GLU A 158 -2.62 12.73 -1.32
CA GLU A 158 -1.62 12.80 -0.27
C GLU A 158 -1.83 11.80 0.86
N LEU A 159 -2.71 10.80 0.68
CA LEU A 159 -2.82 9.69 1.62
C LEU A 159 -1.47 9.01 1.79
N TYR A 160 -1.20 8.54 2.98
CA TYR A 160 0.12 8.04 3.36
C TYR A 160 1.20 9.12 3.31
N LYS A 161 1.00 10.20 4.07
CA LYS A 161 2.04 11.23 4.21
C LYS A 161 3.38 10.59 4.51
N PRO A 162 4.45 11.06 3.86
CA PRO A 162 5.79 10.56 4.14
C PRO A 162 6.08 10.71 5.63
N TRP A 163 6.64 9.67 6.22
CA TRP A 163 7.04 9.64 7.62
C TRP A 163 8.29 10.51 7.89
N TRP A 164 8.97 10.94 6.82
CA TRP A 164 10.10 11.87 6.89
C TRP A 164 9.64 13.30 6.64
N THR A 165 10.25 14.21 7.33
CA THR A 165 10.09 15.66 7.16
C THR A 165 11.42 16.28 6.72
N ASP A 166 11.44 17.53 6.30
CA ASP A 166 12.66 18.28 5.98
C ASP A 166 13.68 18.28 7.14
N GLU A 167 13.23 18.03 8.36
CA GLU A 167 14.09 17.90 9.52
C GLU A 167 15.00 16.67 9.45
N TYR A 168 14.55 15.58 8.77
CA TYR A 168 15.35 14.37 8.56
C TYR A 168 16.32 14.53 7.39
N TYR A 169 15.93 15.22 6.31
CA TYR A 169 16.71 15.39 5.10
C TYR A 169 17.46 16.72 5.10
N ASN A 170 18.32 16.92 6.08
CA ASN A 170 19.25 18.03 6.12
C ASN A 170 20.69 17.57 5.85
N LYS A 171 21.56 18.52 5.45
CA LYS A 171 22.95 18.24 5.07
C LYS A 171 23.72 17.50 6.18
N ALA A 172 23.48 17.83 7.45
CA ALA A 172 24.21 17.21 8.56
C ALA A 172 23.83 15.73 8.70
N ASN A 173 22.54 15.39 8.61
CA ASN A 173 22.07 14.01 8.65
C ASN A 173 22.57 13.20 7.44
N VAL A 174 22.52 13.78 6.25
CA VAL A 174 23.03 13.11 5.04
C VAL A 174 24.51 12.78 5.19
N LEU A 175 25.34 13.73 5.67
CA LEU A 175 26.77 13.48 5.87
C LEU A 175 27.04 12.43 6.93
N MET A 176 26.29 12.43 8.03
CA MET A 176 26.42 11.43 9.09
C MET A 176 26.13 10.00 8.58
N TYR A 177 25.11 9.84 7.75
CA TYR A 177 24.79 8.55 7.13
C TYR A 177 25.77 8.17 6.02
N TYR A 178 26.31 9.15 5.30
CA TYR A 178 27.25 8.90 4.22
C TYR A 178 28.61 8.39 4.73
N GLU A 179 29.12 8.98 5.80
CA GLU A 179 30.36 8.53 6.45
C GLU A 179 30.21 7.10 7.01
N ALA A 180 29.03 6.74 7.54
CA ALA A 180 28.75 5.38 7.99
C ALA A 180 28.57 4.37 6.85
N ALA A 181 28.25 4.82 5.63
CA ALA A 181 28.03 3.96 4.47
C ALA A 181 29.33 3.48 3.81
N GLU A 182 30.43 4.25 3.93
CA GLU A 182 31.74 3.83 3.34
C GLU A 182 32.26 2.54 3.98
N GLU A 183 32.05 2.33 5.28
CA GLU A 183 32.46 1.10 5.97
C GLU A 183 31.59 -0.13 5.63
N LYS A 184 30.38 0.06 5.11
CA LYS A 184 29.42 -1.02 4.80
C LYS A 184 29.48 -1.52 3.36
N GLN A 185 30.10 -0.82 2.44
CA GLN A 185 30.05 -1.16 1.01
C GLN A 185 30.61 -2.55 0.67
N GLU A 186 31.63 -3.03 1.39
CA GLU A 186 32.17 -4.38 1.17
C GLU A 186 31.25 -5.50 1.69
N GLU A 187 30.55 -5.28 2.81
CA GLU A 187 29.56 -6.24 3.34
C GLU A 187 28.29 -6.30 2.45
N GLU A 188 27.85 -5.17 1.92
CA GLU A 188 26.69 -5.11 1.03
C GLU A 188 26.93 -5.75 -0.33
N ALA A 189 28.14 -5.68 -0.88
CA ALA A 189 28.49 -6.34 -2.13
C ALA A 189 28.45 -7.88 -2.01
N LEU A 190 28.85 -8.42 -0.86
CA LEU A 190 28.75 -9.86 -0.56
C LEU A 190 27.30 -10.29 -0.31
N ALA A 191 26.49 -9.41 0.26
CA ALA A 191 25.06 -9.65 0.50
C ALA A 191 24.25 -9.63 -0.81
N ALA A 192 24.64 -8.84 -1.81
CA ALA A 192 23.91 -8.72 -3.07
C ALA A 192 23.81 -10.06 -3.84
N ASP A 193 24.90 -10.84 -3.87
CA ASP A 193 24.88 -12.18 -4.50
C ASP A 193 24.03 -13.18 -3.72
N TYR A 194 24.04 -13.09 -2.38
CA TYR A 194 23.24 -13.97 -1.52
C TYR A 194 21.72 -13.78 -1.72
N PHE A 195 21.26 -12.55 -1.93
CA PHE A 195 19.85 -12.26 -2.10
C PHE A 195 19.34 -12.42 -3.54
N LYS A 196 20.21 -12.62 -4.52
CA LYS A 196 19.82 -12.70 -5.92
C LYS A 196 18.76 -13.77 -6.18
N ASP A 197 18.97 -14.96 -5.66
CA ASP A 197 18.08 -16.10 -5.86
C ASP A 197 16.70 -15.84 -5.22
N ALA A 198 16.67 -15.21 -4.03
CA ALA A 198 15.43 -14.86 -3.35
C ALA A 198 14.64 -13.78 -4.10
N VAL A 199 15.32 -12.77 -4.65
CA VAL A 199 14.69 -11.73 -5.48
C VAL A 199 14.12 -12.35 -6.76
N GLU A 200 14.87 -13.22 -7.43
CA GLU A 200 14.42 -13.90 -8.65
C GLU A 200 13.18 -14.78 -8.35
N GLU A 201 13.22 -15.57 -7.29
CA GLU A 201 12.09 -16.40 -6.88
C GLU A 201 10.84 -15.57 -6.56
N ASN A 202 10.99 -14.44 -5.87
CA ASN A 202 9.90 -13.51 -5.59
C ASN A 202 9.30 -12.91 -6.86
N LEU A 203 10.13 -12.50 -7.81
CA LEU A 203 9.65 -12.00 -9.09
C LEU A 203 8.85 -13.08 -9.83
N GLN A 204 9.38 -14.31 -9.89
CA GLN A 204 8.72 -15.42 -10.57
C GLN A 204 7.40 -15.84 -9.92
N LYS A 205 7.33 -15.87 -8.60
CA LYS A 205 6.13 -16.34 -7.89
C LYS A 205 5.07 -15.26 -7.68
N ASN A 206 5.51 -14.06 -7.33
CA ASN A 206 4.61 -13.02 -6.82
C ASN A 206 4.30 -11.91 -7.82
N ILE A 207 5.07 -11.76 -8.91
CA ILE A 207 4.93 -10.64 -9.84
C ILE A 207 4.63 -11.11 -11.27
N LEU A 208 5.49 -11.96 -11.85
CA LEU A 208 5.36 -12.39 -13.24
C LEU A 208 4.02 -13.02 -13.59
N PRO A 209 3.35 -13.81 -12.71
CA PRO A 209 2.04 -14.37 -13.03
C PRO A 209 0.98 -13.31 -13.35
N TYR A 210 1.05 -12.12 -12.72
CA TYR A 210 0.13 -11.03 -13.00
C TYR A 210 0.45 -10.34 -14.32
N ILE A 211 1.74 -10.16 -14.66
CA ILE A 211 2.18 -9.61 -15.94
C ILE A 211 1.70 -10.50 -17.10
N GLU A 212 1.83 -11.80 -16.94
CA GLU A 212 1.42 -12.79 -17.94
C GLU A 212 -0.11 -12.90 -18.08
N ALA A 213 -0.83 -12.80 -16.96
CA ALA A 213 -2.29 -12.90 -16.94
C ALA A 213 -2.99 -11.64 -17.46
N HIS A 214 -2.33 -10.48 -17.39
CA HIS A 214 -2.92 -9.18 -17.75
C HIS A 214 -2.06 -8.43 -18.80
N PRO A 215 -1.98 -8.95 -20.06
CA PRO A 215 -1.11 -8.39 -21.09
C PRO A 215 -1.52 -7.00 -21.56
N GLU A 216 -2.74 -6.55 -21.25
CA GLU A 216 -3.24 -5.21 -21.58
C GLU A 216 -2.91 -4.18 -20.49
N THR A 217 -2.37 -4.62 -19.35
CA THR A 217 -1.93 -3.76 -18.25
C THR A 217 -0.43 -3.49 -18.37
N GLU A 218 -0.03 -2.23 -18.29
CA GLU A 218 1.37 -1.83 -18.31
C GLU A 218 1.98 -1.91 -16.89
N PHE A 219 3.11 -2.59 -16.75
CA PHE A 219 3.83 -2.72 -15.47
C PHE A 219 5.13 -1.91 -15.52
N TYR A 220 5.33 -1.03 -14.54
CA TYR A 220 6.47 -0.12 -14.44
C TYR A 220 7.25 -0.32 -13.15
#